data_ea76b64af67c9fb64692373dd86d3fba
#
_entry.id   ea76b64af67c9fb64692373dd86d3fba
#
_cell.length_a   1.000
_cell.length_b   1.000
_cell.length_c   1.000
_cell.angle_alpha   90.00
_cell.angle_beta   90.00
_cell.angle_gamma   90.00
#
_symmetry.space_group_name_H-M   'P 1'
#
loop_
_entity.id
_entity.type
_entity.pdbx_description
1 polymer ?
#
loop_
_entity_poly.entity_id
_entity_poly.type
_entity_poly.pdbx_seq_one_letter_code
_entity_poly.pdbx_strand_id
1 'polypeptide(L)'
;MPHPMNTPVNRLIGAMPRIGIRPAIDGRRMGVRESLEQRTMDMARAAAALISNNLRHANGLPVECVVADTCIGGVAEAARCADLFSRENVCATLTVTPCWCYGTETMDMDPLTHKAVWGFNGTER
;
A
#
# COMPACT_ATOMS: atom_id res chain seq x y z
N MET A 1 5.92 39.98 1.54
CA MET A 1 5.90 39.28 1.79
C MET A 1 6.14 38.52 1.70
N PRO A 2 6.21 38.33 1.62
CA PRO A 2 6.28 37.42 1.66
C PRO A 2 6.19 36.65 1.83
N HIS A 3 6.38 36.25 1.23
CA HIS A 3 5.90 35.45 1.63
C HIS A 3 6.40 34.42 2.28
N PRO A 4 6.38 34.49 3.04
CA PRO A 4 6.86 33.48 3.92
C PRO A 4 5.99 32.30 3.95
N MET A 5 4.84 32.40 3.47
CA MET A 5 4.00 31.27 3.45
C MET A 5 4.45 30.21 2.52
N ASN A 6 5.43 30.51 1.71
CA ASN A 6 6.05 29.51 0.87
C ASN A 6 7.30 28.95 1.48
N THR A 7 7.33 28.88 2.79
CA THR A 7 8.49 28.33 3.47
C THR A 7 8.69 26.86 3.09
N PRO A 8 9.94 26.38 3.10
CA PRO A 8 10.20 24.97 2.82
C PRO A 8 9.44 24.03 3.76
N VAL A 9 9.22 24.45 5.00
CA VAL A 9 8.51 23.60 5.96
C VAL A 9 7.10 23.30 5.48
N ASN A 10 6.36 24.31 5.03
CA ASN A 10 5.00 24.10 4.56
C ASN A 10 4.95 23.20 3.33
N ARG A 11 5.89 23.41 2.41
CA ARG A 11 5.93 22.58 1.23
C ARG A 11 6.29 21.14 1.58
N LEU A 12 7.22 20.96 2.50
CA LEU A 12 7.59 19.62 2.93
C LEU A 12 6.42 18.89 3.57
N ILE A 13 5.63 19.58 4.40
CA ILE A 13 4.46 18.98 5.00
C ILE A 13 3.45 18.57 3.94
N GLY A 14 3.20 19.46 2.97
CA GLY A 14 2.24 19.17 1.91
C GLY A 14 2.71 18.11 0.94
N ALA A 15 4.03 17.85 0.90
CA ALA A 15 4.62 16.89 -0.03
C ALA A 15 5.17 15.65 0.67
N MET A 16 4.80 15.41 1.94
CA MET A 16 5.29 14.26 2.65
C MET A 16 4.94 12.97 1.92
N PRO A 17 5.92 12.10 1.71
CA PRO A 17 5.68 10.84 1.02
C PRO A 17 4.82 9.91 1.86
N ARG A 18 4.06 9.08 1.18
CA ARG A 18 3.19 8.10 1.80
C ARG A 18 3.65 6.71 1.47
N ILE A 19 3.19 5.74 2.25
CA ILE A 19 3.45 4.32 2.00
C ILE A 19 2.16 3.71 1.45
N GLY A 20 2.28 3.03 0.32
CA GLY A 20 1.16 2.33 -0.28
C GLY A 20 1.09 0.89 0.23
N ILE A 21 -0.07 0.45 0.63
CA ILE A 21 -0.29 -0.91 1.09
C ILE A 21 -1.02 -1.68 -0.01
N ARG A 22 -0.41 -2.78 -0.44
CA ARG A 22 -0.89 -3.60 -1.56
C ARG A 22 -1.35 -4.96 -1.04
N PRO A 23 -2.67 -5.20 -0.91
CA PRO A 23 -3.17 -6.52 -0.51
C PRO A 23 -3.15 -7.46 -1.70
N ALA A 24 -2.16 -8.35 -1.76
CA ALA A 24 -2.07 -9.34 -2.83
C ALA A 24 -2.79 -10.62 -2.42
N ILE A 25 -3.51 -11.20 -3.36
CA ILE A 25 -4.40 -12.31 -3.09
C ILE A 25 -4.29 -13.35 -4.20
N ASP A 26 -4.64 -14.59 -3.88
CA ASP A 26 -4.86 -15.62 -4.88
C ASP A 26 -6.06 -15.19 -5.72
N GLY A 27 -5.81 -14.88 -6.99
CA GLY A 27 -6.82 -14.27 -7.85
C GLY A 27 -7.80 -15.25 -8.47
N ARG A 28 -7.68 -16.55 -8.18
CA ARG A 28 -8.57 -17.54 -8.79
C ARG A 28 -9.99 -17.36 -8.28
N ARG A 29 -10.90 -17.18 -9.21
CA ARG A 29 -12.31 -17.02 -8.92
C ARG A 29 -12.95 -18.39 -8.64
N MET A 30 -14.25 -18.39 -8.38
CA MET A 30 -15.04 -19.58 -8.11
C MET A 30 -14.78 -20.14 -6.69
N GLY A 31 -14.61 -19.22 -5.75
CA GLY A 31 -14.54 -19.59 -4.33
C GLY A 31 -13.23 -19.26 -3.66
N VAL A 32 -12.09 -19.40 -4.35
CA VAL A 32 -10.79 -19.18 -3.72
C VAL A 32 -10.62 -17.72 -3.33
N ARG A 33 -10.70 -16.82 -4.31
CA ARG A 33 -10.53 -15.40 -4.05
C ARG A 33 -11.60 -14.89 -3.09
N GLU A 34 -12.83 -15.28 -3.33
CA GLU A 34 -13.96 -14.80 -2.54
C GLU A 34 -13.82 -15.18 -1.07
N SER A 35 -13.24 -16.33 -0.78
CA SER A 35 -13.06 -16.78 0.61
C SER A 35 -11.97 -16.01 1.35
N LEU A 36 -11.08 -15.35 0.64
CA LEU A 36 -9.91 -14.70 1.23
C LEU A 36 -9.98 -13.18 1.19
N GLU A 37 -10.90 -12.63 0.43
CA GLU A 37 -10.85 -11.22 0.06
C GLU A 37 -10.97 -10.28 1.26
N GLN A 38 -11.94 -10.52 2.12
CA GLN A 38 -12.16 -9.66 3.28
C GLN A 38 -10.97 -9.72 4.23
N ARG A 39 -10.48 -10.91 4.48
CA ARG A 39 -9.33 -11.10 5.37
C ARG A 39 -8.09 -10.38 4.85
N THR A 40 -7.84 -10.49 3.55
CA THR A 40 -6.67 -9.85 2.94
C THR A 40 -6.77 -8.33 3.04
N MET A 41 -7.94 -7.76 2.77
CA MET A 41 -8.14 -6.32 2.94
C MET A 41 -8.00 -5.89 4.39
N ASP A 42 -8.52 -6.68 5.32
CA ASP A 42 -8.40 -6.35 6.74
C ASP A 42 -6.94 -6.36 7.18
N MET A 43 -6.13 -7.28 6.68
CA MET A 43 -4.70 -7.31 6.98
C MET A 43 -4.00 -6.09 6.42
N ALA A 44 -4.36 -5.66 5.23
CA ALA A 44 -3.79 -4.45 4.64
C ALA A 44 -4.12 -3.22 5.48
N ARG A 45 -5.36 -3.11 5.93
CA ARG A 45 -5.78 -1.99 6.79
C ARG A 45 -5.08 -2.04 8.14
N ALA A 46 -4.89 -3.24 8.70
CA ALA A 46 -4.16 -3.39 9.96
C ALA A 46 -2.71 -2.99 9.81
N ALA A 47 -2.06 -3.35 8.69
CA ALA A 47 -0.69 -2.93 8.41
C ALA A 47 -0.60 -1.41 8.31
N ALA A 48 -1.55 -0.79 7.62
CA ALA A 48 -1.60 0.67 7.49
C ALA A 48 -1.72 1.34 8.86
N ALA A 49 -2.60 0.82 9.71
CA ALA A 49 -2.79 1.36 11.06
C ALA A 49 -1.53 1.19 11.91
N LEU A 50 -0.88 0.05 11.81
CA LEU A 50 0.36 -0.21 12.53
C LEU A 50 1.43 0.80 12.16
N ILE A 51 1.59 1.07 10.88
CA ILE A 51 2.56 2.05 10.40
C ILE A 51 2.20 3.45 10.89
N SER A 52 0.97 3.89 10.65
CA SER A 52 0.56 5.25 10.98
C SER A 52 0.59 5.53 12.48
N ASN A 53 0.33 4.50 13.29
CA ASN A 53 0.32 4.66 14.74
C ASN A 53 1.72 4.63 15.36
N ASN A 54 2.72 4.12 14.64
CA ASN A 54 4.04 3.89 15.23
C ASN A 54 5.18 4.62 14.54
N LEU A 55 5.02 5.04 13.29
CA LEU A 55 6.09 5.73 12.57
C LEU A 55 5.79 7.20 12.42
N ARG A 56 6.83 8.01 12.54
CA ARG A 56 6.75 9.46 12.40
C ARG A 56 7.81 9.92 11.42
N HIS A 57 7.47 10.95 10.67
CA HIS A 57 8.46 11.71 9.93
C HIS A 57 9.34 12.52 10.91
N ALA A 58 10.45 13.03 10.42
CA ALA A 58 11.37 13.80 11.25
C ALA A 58 10.71 15.01 11.92
N ASN A 59 9.65 15.54 11.31
CA ASN A 59 8.93 16.70 11.86
C ASN A 59 7.85 16.29 12.87
N GLY A 60 7.75 15.02 13.23
CA GLY A 60 6.80 14.53 14.22
C GLY A 60 5.44 14.14 13.67
N LEU A 61 5.15 14.39 12.39
CA LEU A 61 3.88 14.00 11.79
C LEU A 61 3.83 12.49 11.54
N PRO A 62 2.67 11.88 11.67
CA PRO A 62 2.57 10.44 11.40
C PRO A 62 2.82 10.14 9.94
N VAL A 63 3.41 8.98 9.69
CA VAL A 63 3.54 8.46 8.34
C VAL A 63 2.17 7.98 7.88
N GLU A 64 1.69 8.54 6.77
CA GLU A 64 0.38 8.19 6.24
C GLU A 64 0.50 7.06 5.23
N CYS A 65 -0.53 6.22 5.19
CA CYS A 65 -0.60 5.12 4.26
C CYS A 65 -1.79 5.29 3.31
N VAL A 66 -1.63 4.79 2.09
CA VAL A 66 -2.71 4.68 1.11
C VAL A 66 -2.91 3.19 0.88
N VAL A 67 -4.10 2.69 1.19
CA VAL A 67 -4.43 1.29 0.95
C VAL A 67 -5.09 1.16 -0.41
N ALA A 68 -4.71 0.16 -1.19
CA ALA A 68 -5.37 -0.10 -2.47
C ALA A 68 -6.87 -0.27 -2.25
N ASP A 69 -7.66 0.15 -3.23
CA ASP A 69 -9.12 0.11 -3.09
C ASP A 69 -9.70 -1.29 -3.24
N THR A 70 -8.94 -2.22 -3.82
CA THR A 70 -9.33 -3.63 -3.92
C THR A 70 -8.13 -4.51 -3.68
N CYS A 71 -8.38 -5.79 -3.39
CA CYS A 71 -7.30 -6.78 -3.41
C CYS A 71 -6.73 -6.90 -4.82
N ILE A 72 -5.46 -7.24 -4.89
CA ILE A 72 -4.73 -7.38 -6.14
C ILE A 72 -4.55 -8.86 -6.43
N GLY A 73 -5.36 -9.36 -7.34
CA GLY A 73 -5.30 -10.77 -7.74
C GLY A 73 -4.94 -10.96 -9.20
N GLY A 74 -4.74 -9.87 -9.95
CA GLY A 74 -4.41 -9.94 -11.37
C GLY A 74 -3.84 -8.63 -11.87
N VAL A 75 -3.47 -8.63 -13.15
CA VAL A 75 -2.75 -7.53 -13.79
C VAL A 75 -3.55 -6.22 -13.77
N ALA A 76 -4.84 -6.29 -14.05
CA ALA A 76 -5.66 -5.08 -14.11
C ALA A 76 -5.73 -4.38 -12.76
N GLU A 77 -5.84 -5.15 -11.69
CA GLU A 77 -5.88 -4.58 -10.34
C GLU A 77 -4.52 -4.05 -9.92
N ALA A 78 -3.44 -4.73 -10.30
CA ALA A 78 -2.10 -4.25 -10.03
C ALA A 78 -1.85 -2.92 -10.74
N ALA A 79 -2.28 -2.79 -11.98
CA ALA A 79 -2.14 -1.56 -12.75
C ALA A 79 -2.96 -0.42 -12.14
N ARG A 80 -4.18 -0.70 -11.73
CA ARG A 80 -5.04 0.30 -11.10
C ARG A 80 -4.47 0.78 -9.77
N CYS A 81 -3.88 -0.14 -9.02
CA CYS A 81 -3.22 0.22 -7.76
C CYS A 81 -2.02 1.12 -8.01
N ALA A 82 -1.18 0.79 -8.99
CA ALA A 82 -0.02 1.61 -9.34
C ALA A 82 -0.45 3.02 -9.75
N ASP A 83 -1.53 3.13 -10.50
CA ASP A 83 -2.07 4.42 -10.92
C ASP A 83 -2.57 5.23 -9.71
N LEU A 84 -3.29 4.60 -8.80
CA LEU A 84 -3.73 5.27 -7.57
C LEU A 84 -2.53 5.78 -6.78
N PHE A 85 -1.52 4.94 -6.59
CA PHE A 85 -0.37 5.29 -5.78
C PHE A 85 0.45 6.41 -6.41
N SER A 86 0.54 6.46 -7.73
CA SER A 86 1.27 7.54 -8.40
C SER A 86 0.59 8.88 -8.21
N ARG A 87 -0.74 8.89 -8.05
CA ARG A 87 -1.49 10.13 -7.80
C ARG A 87 -1.47 10.56 -6.34
N GLU A 88 -1.14 9.65 -5.43
CA GLU A 88 -1.25 9.88 -3.99
C GLU A 88 0.10 10.11 -3.31
N ASN A 89 1.13 10.40 -4.08
CA ASN A 89 2.47 10.70 -3.55
C ASN A 89 3.04 9.52 -2.75
N VAL A 90 2.85 8.31 -3.22
CA VAL A 90 3.41 7.11 -2.61
C VAL A 90 4.85 6.93 -3.10
N CYS A 91 5.78 6.78 -2.16
CA CYS A 91 7.20 6.59 -2.50
C CYS A 91 7.70 5.20 -2.15
N ALA A 92 6.94 4.45 -1.37
CA ALA A 92 7.31 3.10 -0.96
C ALA A 92 6.04 2.27 -0.88
N THR A 93 6.14 0.99 -1.17
CA THR A 93 5.00 0.10 -1.08
C THR A 93 5.31 -1.07 -0.16
N LEU A 94 4.27 -1.54 0.51
CA LEU A 94 4.30 -2.76 1.28
C LEU A 94 3.21 -3.67 0.72
N THR A 95 3.62 -4.78 0.13
CA THR A 95 2.69 -5.80 -0.31
C THR A 95 2.45 -6.75 0.85
N VAL A 96 1.20 -6.90 1.27
CA VAL A 96 0.82 -7.88 2.27
C VAL A 96 0.12 -9.03 1.56
N THR A 97 0.55 -10.25 1.86
CA THR A 97 -0.03 -11.43 1.21
C THR A 97 -0.16 -12.56 2.22
N PRO A 98 -1.40 -12.91 2.59
CA PRO A 98 -1.64 -13.99 3.54
C PRO A 98 -1.72 -15.37 2.90
N CYS A 99 -1.58 -15.43 1.59
CA CYS A 99 -1.77 -16.66 0.84
C CYS A 99 -0.91 -16.65 -0.41
N TRP A 100 -0.95 -17.75 -1.14
CA TRP A 100 -0.30 -17.84 -2.43
C TRP A 100 -0.96 -16.86 -3.42
N CYS A 101 -0.15 -16.29 -4.31
CA CYS A 101 -0.67 -15.43 -5.37
C CYS A 101 0.18 -15.59 -6.63
N TYR A 102 -0.36 -15.14 -7.75
CA TYR A 102 0.37 -15.13 -9.02
C TYR A 102 1.37 -13.98 -8.99
N GLY A 103 2.65 -14.31 -8.78
CA GLY A 103 3.68 -13.27 -8.60
C GLY A 103 3.78 -12.30 -9.77
N THR A 104 3.76 -12.80 -11.00
CA THR A 104 3.90 -11.94 -12.17
C THR A 104 2.68 -11.07 -12.42
N GLU A 105 1.50 -11.50 -11.98
CA GLU A 105 0.25 -10.79 -12.24
C GLU A 105 -0.09 -9.78 -11.16
N THR A 106 0.53 -9.91 -9.99
CA THR A 106 0.25 -9.02 -8.87
C THR A 106 1.43 -8.11 -8.55
N MET A 107 2.48 -8.18 -9.35
CA MET A 107 3.72 -7.48 -9.09
C MET A 107 3.55 -5.97 -9.13
N ASP A 108 4.26 -5.30 -8.24
CA ASP A 108 4.37 -3.85 -8.25
C ASP A 108 5.46 -3.47 -9.26
N MET A 109 5.04 -2.96 -10.39
CA MET A 109 5.92 -2.70 -11.52
C MET A 109 6.50 -1.28 -11.55
N ASP A 110 6.12 -0.40 -10.63
CA ASP A 110 6.65 0.95 -10.61
C ASP A 110 8.14 0.90 -10.23
N PRO A 111 9.05 1.30 -11.13
CA PRO A 111 10.48 1.21 -10.83
C PRO A 111 10.97 2.30 -9.87
N LEU A 112 10.13 3.27 -9.53
CA LEU A 112 10.56 4.43 -8.78
C LEU A 112 10.18 4.36 -7.30
N THR A 113 9.52 3.31 -6.86
CA THR A 113 9.15 3.14 -5.46
C THR A 113 10.04 2.10 -4.79
N HIS A 114 10.30 2.29 -3.51
CA HIS A 114 10.90 1.26 -2.68
C HIS A 114 9.84 0.21 -2.36
N LYS A 115 10.24 -1.06 -2.31
CA LYS A 115 9.27 -2.15 -2.19
C LYS A 115 9.62 -3.08 -1.05
N ALA A 116 8.61 -3.47 -0.28
CA ALA A 116 8.71 -4.49 0.74
C ALA A 116 7.55 -5.47 0.58
N VAL A 117 7.77 -6.68 1.01
CA VAL A 117 6.73 -7.72 0.99
C VAL A 117 6.65 -8.32 2.39
N TRP A 118 5.44 -8.47 2.88
CA TRP A 118 5.16 -9.08 4.17
C TRP A 118 4.25 -10.28 3.93
N GLY A 119 4.85 -11.47 3.94
CA GLY A 119 4.10 -12.72 3.76
C GLY A 119 3.64 -13.26 5.10
N PHE A 120 2.47 -13.87 5.08
CA PHE A 120 1.88 -14.48 6.25
C PHE A 120 1.52 -15.91 5.95
N ASN A 121 1.53 -16.75 7.00
CA ASN A 121 0.94 -18.09 6.95
C ASN A 121 -0.42 -18.10 7.62
N GLY A 122 -1.05 -16.95 7.70
CA GLY A 122 -2.24 -16.79 8.52
C GLY A 122 -3.49 -17.47 8.02
N THR A 123 -3.49 -17.96 6.79
CA THR A 123 -4.65 -18.65 6.23
C THR A 123 -4.61 -20.15 6.46
N GLU A 124 -3.49 -20.65 6.94
CA GLU A 124 -3.33 -22.06 7.22
C GLU A 124 -3.89 -22.41 8.59
N ARG A 125 -4.34 -23.65 8.72
CA ARG A 125 -4.94 -24.11 9.96
C ARG A 125 -4.20 -25.29 10.51
#